data_6e2573f5346a9c157149d0751320ef5e
#
_entry.id   6e2573f5346a9c157149d0751320ef5e
#
_cell.length_a   1.000
_cell.length_b   1.000
_cell.length_c   1.000
_cell.angle_alpha   90.00
_cell.angle_beta   90.00
_cell.angle_gamma   90.00
#
_symmetry.space_group_name_H-M   'P 1'
#
loop_
_entity.id
_entity.type
_entity.pdbx_description
1 polymer ?
#
loop_
_entity_poly.entity_id
_entity_poly.type
_entity_poly.pdbx_seq_one_letter_code
_entity_poly.pdbx_strand_id
1 'polypeptide(L)'
;MKKFKEYSNFNLSNINKEVLQKWQNDDLFHKSIETREGSPRFIFFEGPPSANGMPGIHHVMARTIKDTFCRYKTMQGFQVKRKAGWDTHGLPVELGVEKMLGITKEDIGKTISVAEYNAACRKDVMKFTKEWTDLTHKMGYWVDLDDPYITYDNRYIETLWWLLKQLYNKGLLYKGYTIQPYSPAAGTGLSSHELNQPGCYRDVKDTTVIGQFKMKNPKPEMAEWGT
;
A
#
# COMPACT_ATOMS: atom_id res chain seq x y z
N MET A 1 -45.84 -5.96 20.63
CA MET A 1 -44.35 -5.82 20.79
C MET A 1 -43.82 -4.90 19.74
N LYS A 2 -43.08 -3.82 20.12
CA LYS A 2 -42.36 -2.99 19.14
C LYS A 2 -41.26 -3.84 18.51
N LYS A 3 -41.26 -3.96 17.21
CA LYS A 3 -40.30 -4.82 16.46
C LYS A 3 -38.89 -4.20 16.38
N PHE A 4 -38.80 -2.88 16.53
CA PHE A 4 -37.55 -2.12 16.43
C PHE A 4 -37.41 -1.15 17.59
N LYS A 5 -36.16 -0.87 18.00
CA LYS A 5 -35.83 0.14 19.01
C LYS A 5 -36.07 1.54 18.45
N GLU A 6 -36.77 2.37 19.23
CA GLU A 6 -36.93 3.80 18.91
C GLU A 6 -35.85 4.61 19.62
N TYR A 7 -35.26 5.55 18.93
CA TYR A 7 -34.26 6.47 19.47
C TYR A 7 -34.90 7.87 19.66
N SER A 8 -34.94 8.33 20.88
CA SER A 8 -35.48 9.67 21.20
C SER A 8 -34.52 10.82 20.81
N ASN A 9 -33.21 10.54 20.84
CA ASN A 9 -32.15 11.43 20.42
C ASN A 9 -31.25 10.75 19.40
N PHE A 10 -31.01 11.41 18.26
CA PHE A 10 -30.17 10.89 17.21
C PHE A 10 -28.69 11.19 17.47
N ASN A 11 -28.05 10.36 18.28
CA ASN A 11 -26.60 10.41 18.55
C ASN A 11 -25.89 9.31 17.79
N LEU A 12 -25.32 9.65 16.63
CA LEU A 12 -24.65 8.70 15.73
C LEU A 12 -23.51 7.94 16.42
N SER A 13 -22.72 8.60 17.27
CA SER A 13 -21.62 7.96 17.98
C SER A 13 -22.07 6.85 18.91
N ASN A 14 -23.16 7.09 19.66
CA ASN A 14 -23.69 6.07 20.58
C ASN A 14 -24.36 4.93 19.82
N ILE A 15 -25.12 5.24 18.78
CA ILE A 15 -25.76 4.22 17.91
C ILE A 15 -24.68 3.36 17.27
N ASN A 16 -23.60 3.95 16.76
CA ASN A 16 -22.49 3.21 16.18
C ASN A 16 -21.88 2.21 17.17
N LYS A 17 -21.61 2.64 18.40
CA LYS A 17 -21.08 1.77 19.44
C LYS A 17 -22.02 0.59 19.78
N GLU A 18 -23.32 0.86 19.91
CA GLU A 18 -24.31 -0.19 20.15
C GLU A 18 -24.37 -1.20 18.99
N VAL A 19 -24.35 -0.72 17.74
CA VAL A 19 -24.40 -1.57 16.55
C VAL A 19 -23.13 -2.39 16.42
N LEU A 20 -21.96 -1.80 16.62
CA LEU A 20 -20.67 -2.52 16.57
C LEU A 20 -20.60 -3.61 17.64
N GLN A 21 -21.04 -3.30 18.88
CA GLN A 21 -21.10 -4.30 19.95
C GLN A 21 -22.05 -5.45 19.60
N LYS A 22 -23.21 -5.15 19.02
CA LYS A 22 -24.13 -6.17 18.55
C LYS A 22 -23.50 -7.04 17.46
N TRP A 23 -22.82 -6.44 16.48
CA TRP A 23 -22.15 -7.17 15.41
C TRP A 23 -21.09 -8.14 15.93
N GLN A 24 -20.32 -7.70 16.94
CA GLN A 24 -19.31 -8.54 17.59
C GLN A 24 -19.95 -9.68 18.37
N ASN A 25 -20.96 -9.40 19.21
CA ASN A 25 -21.65 -10.42 20.02
C ASN A 25 -22.33 -11.48 19.16
N ASP A 26 -22.90 -11.07 18.04
CA ASP A 26 -23.60 -11.95 17.11
C ASP A 26 -22.67 -12.60 16.08
N ASP A 27 -21.38 -12.24 16.06
CA ASP A 27 -20.38 -12.67 15.08
C ASP A 27 -20.85 -12.53 13.62
N LEU A 28 -21.41 -11.37 13.30
CA LEU A 28 -22.10 -11.16 12.03
C LEU A 28 -21.17 -11.21 10.82
N PHE A 29 -19.91 -10.84 10.98
CA PHE A 29 -18.93 -10.89 9.89
C PHE A 29 -18.71 -12.33 9.41
N HIS A 30 -18.35 -13.26 10.32
CA HIS A 30 -18.12 -14.66 9.96
C HIS A 30 -19.41 -15.33 9.50
N LYS A 31 -20.53 -15.08 10.17
CA LYS A 31 -21.85 -15.57 9.73
C LYS A 31 -22.23 -15.11 8.32
N SER A 32 -21.82 -13.89 7.92
CA SER A 32 -22.08 -13.42 6.56
C SER A 32 -21.37 -14.24 5.48
N ILE A 33 -20.26 -14.88 5.84
CA ILE A 33 -19.47 -15.76 4.97
C ILE A 33 -19.99 -17.20 5.04
N GLU A 34 -20.22 -17.72 6.25
CA GLU A 34 -20.64 -19.10 6.51
C GLU A 34 -22.02 -19.41 5.93
N THR A 35 -23.00 -18.52 6.15
CA THR A 35 -24.35 -18.69 5.63
C THR A 35 -24.45 -18.68 4.10
N ARG A 36 -23.34 -18.38 3.42
CA ARG A 36 -23.21 -18.37 1.95
C ARG A 36 -22.22 -19.42 1.47
N GLU A 37 -21.93 -20.42 2.28
CA GLU A 37 -21.11 -21.55 1.86
C GLU A 37 -21.77 -22.26 0.66
N GLY A 38 -20.99 -22.58 -0.37
CA GLY A 38 -21.49 -23.12 -1.64
C GLY A 38 -22.03 -22.10 -2.64
N SER A 39 -22.24 -20.84 -2.24
CA SER A 39 -22.61 -19.76 -3.16
C SER A 39 -21.46 -19.31 -4.05
N PRO A 40 -21.72 -18.61 -5.16
CA PRO A 40 -20.66 -18.02 -5.99
C PRO A 40 -19.70 -17.17 -5.15
N ARG A 41 -18.40 -17.32 -5.38
CA ARG A 41 -17.37 -16.62 -4.59
C ARG A 41 -17.06 -15.26 -5.17
N PHE A 42 -16.95 -14.26 -4.30
CA PHE A 42 -16.32 -12.98 -4.59
C PHE A 42 -15.15 -12.81 -3.60
N ILE A 43 -13.93 -12.90 -4.11
CA ILE A 43 -12.73 -12.84 -3.27
C ILE A 43 -12.19 -11.41 -3.28
N PHE A 44 -11.93 -10.88 -2.10
CA PHE A 44 -11.37 -9.56 -1.91
C PHE A 44 -10.09 -9.64 -1.05
N PHE A 45 -9.01 -9.09 -1.57
CA PHE A 45 -7.79 -8.83 -0.82
C PHE A 45 -7.67 -7.32 -0.57
N GLU A 46 -7.44 -6.93 0.67
CA GLU A 46 -7.16 -5.53 1.01
C GLU A 46 -5.92 -5.04 0.24
N GLY A 47 -5.96 -3.82 -0.31
CA GLY A 47 -4.76 -3.09 -0.67
C GLY A 47 -4.08 -2.64 0.63
N PRO A 48 -2.98 -3.28 1.04
CA PRO A 48 -2.53 -3.24 2.41
C PRO A 48 -1.92 -1.88 2.75
N PRO A 49 -2.25 -1.30 3.91
CA PRO A 49 -1.53 -0.13 4.38
C PRO A 49 -0.16 -0.51 4.94
N SER A 50 0.79 0.42 4.90
CA SER A 50 1.99 0.35 5.74
C SER A 50 1.64 0.82 7.15
N ALA A 51 1.99 0.02 8.17
CA ALA A 51 1.70 0.34 9.57
C ALA A 51 2.83 1.12 10.27
N ASN A 52 3.73 1.74 9.50
CA ASN A 52 4.78 2.64 10.00
C ASN A 52 4.29 4.07 10.27
N GLY A 53 3.05 4.39 9.89
CA GLY A 53 2.38 5.66 10.12
C GLY A 53 0.96 5.51 10.66
N MET A 54 0.48 6.57 11.32
CA MET A 54 -0.89 6.63 11.84
C MET A 54 -1.91 6.68 10.69
N PRO A 55 -3.08 6.02 10.82
CA PRO A 55 -4.13 6.11 9.82
C PRO A 55 -4.72 7.53 9.76
N GLY A 56 -4.93 8.04 8.55
CA GLY A 56 -5.57 9.33 8.28
C GLY A 56 -6.98 9.19 7.71
N ILE A 57 -7.69 10.33 7.57
CA ILE A 57 -9.08 10.37 7.08
C ILE A 57 -9.23 9.81 5.65
N HIS A 58 -8.23 10.01 4.79
CA HIS A 58 -8.21 9.46 3.44
C HIS A 58 -8.25 7.93 3.41
N HIS A 59 -7.64 7.28 4.40
CA HIS A 59 -7.73 5.83 4.56
C HIS A 59 -9.15 5.38 4.94
N VAL A 60 -9.84 6.14 5.78
CA VAL A 60 -11.24 5.86 6.14
C VAL A 60 -12.12 5.89 4.90
N MET A 61 -12.00 6.94 4.07
CA MET A 61 -12.78 7.08 2.86
C MET A 61 -12.55 5.90 1.87
N ALA A 62 -11.29 5.57 1.60
CA ALA A 62 -10.94 4.47 0.70
C ALA A 62 -11.50 3.13 1.22
N ARG A 63 -11.39 2.87 2.52
CA ARG A 63 -11.88 1.64 3.17
C ARG A 63 -13.40 1.55 3.16
N THR A 64 -14.10 2.66 3.37
CA THR A 64 -15.57 2.72 3.28
C THR A 64 -16.05 2.34 1.88
N ILE A 65 -15.39 2.84 0.83
CA ILE A 65 -15.73 2.48 -0.56
C ILE A 65 -15.52 0.97 -0.79
N LYS A 66 -14.39 0.41 -0.38
CA LYS A 66 -14.09 -1.02 -0.51
C LYS A 66 -15.13 -1.87 0.22
N ASP A 67 -15.46 -1.51 1.46
CA ASP A 67 -16.45 -2.22 2.27
C ASP A 67 -17.84 -2.18 1.64
N THR A 68 -18.22 -1.05 1.05
CA THR A 68 -19.49 -0.90 0.33
C THR A 68 -19.62 -1.90 -0.81
N PHE A 69 -18.59 -2.08 -1.63
CA PHE A 69 -18.58 -3.09 -2.69
C PHE A 69 -18.68 -4.51 -2.15
N CYS A 70 -17.93 -4.83 -1.11
CA CYS A 70 -17.98 -6.15 -0.49
C CYS A 70 -19.33 -6.44 0.14
N ARG A 71 -19.96 -5.48 0.84
CA ARG A 71 -21.30 -5.62 1.41
C ARG A 71 -22.36 -5.76 0.32
N TYR A 72 -22.24 -4.98 -0.75
CA TYR A 72 -23.14 -5.10 -1.89
C TYR A 72 -23.10 -6.50 -2.50
N LYS A 73 -21.90 -7.05 -2.72
CA LYS A 73 -21.76 -8.44 -3.20
C LYS A 73 -22.31 -9.47 -2.21
N THR A 74 -22.12 -9.24 -0.91
CA THR A 74 -22.73 -10.08 0.12
C THR A 74 -24.26 -10.05 0.06
N MET A 75 -24.86 -8.87 -0.15
CA MET A 75 -26.33 -8.73 -0.30
C MET A 75 -26.85 -9.37 -1.59
N GLN A 76 -26.02 -9.44 -2.65
CA GLN A 76 -26.35 -10.17 -3.87
C GLN A 76 -26.26 -11.71 -3.73
N GLY A 77 -25.89 -12.23 -2.55
CA GLY A 77 -25.81 -13.66 -2.29
C GLY A 77 -24.43 -14.27 -2.52
N PHE A 78 -23.40 -13.51 -2.85
CA PHE A 78 -22.04 -14.02 -2.99
C PHE A 78 -21.43 -14.35 -1.62
N GLN A 79 -20.63 -15.43 -1.56
CA GLN A 79 -19.70 -15.65 -0.46
C GLN A 79 -18.51 -14.71 -0.64
N VAL A 80 -18.37 -13.70 0.22
CA VAL A 80 -17.34 -12.66 0.11
C VAL A 80 -16.27 -12.89 1.16
N LYS A 81 -15.19 -13.58 0.78
CA LYS A 81 -13.98 -13.69 1.62
C LYS A 81 -13.14 -12.43 1.46
N ARG A 82 -12.80 -11.81 2.59
CA ARG A 82 -12.12 -10.51 2.67
C ARG A 82 -10.88 -10.64 3.50
N LYS A 83 -9.71 -10.68 2.86
CA LYS A 83 -8.43 -10.87 3.53
C LYS A 83 -7.73 -9.54 3.74
N ALA A 84 -7.38 -9.25 5.00
CA ALA A 84 -6.52 -8.12 5.36
C ALA A 84 -5.06 -8.35 4.97
N GLY A 85 -4.26 -7.30 4.99
CA GLY A 85 -2.84 -7.39 4.73
C GLY A 85 -2.07 -6.18 5.27
N TRP A 86 -0.75 -6.33 5.33
CA TRP A 86 0.21 -5.30 5.70
C TRP A 86 1.28 -5.14 4.62
N ASP A 87 1.43 -3.92 4.10
CA ASP A 87 2.56 -3.56 3.24
C ASP A 87 3.76 -3.23 4.12
N THR A 88 4.84 -3.96 3.94
CA THR A 88 6.00 -3.91 4.82
C THR A 88 7.29 -3.57 4.08
N HIS A 89 7.18 -3.09 2.85
CA HIS A 89 8.31 -2.74 2.01
C HIS A 89 8.23 -1.28 1.54
N GLY A 90 9.34 -0.82 0.98
CA GLY A 90 9.42 0.42 0.24
C GLY A 90 10.14 1.55 0.95
N LEU A 91 10.42 2.57 0.18
CA LEU A 91 11.21 3.74 0.53
C LEU A 91 10.75 4.47 1.82
N PRO A 92 9.44 4.62 2.10
CA PRO A 92 9.01 5.27 3.34
C PRO A 92 9.46 4.55 4.61
N VAL A 93 9.52 3.21 4.59
CA VAL A 93 10.02 2.41 5.73
C VAL A 93 11.53 2.58 5.86
N GLU A 94 12.26 2.44 4.75
CA GLU A 94 13.72 2.58 4.71
C GLU A 94 14.16 3.94 5.23
N LEU A 95 13.65 5.03 4.67
CA LEU A 95 13.99 6.40 5.09
C LEU A 95 13.61 6.69 6.55
N GLY A 96 12.49 6.12 7.03
CA GLY A 96 12.09 6.22 8.42
C GLY A 96 13.10 5.58 9.37
N VAL A 97 13.58 4.40 9.03
CA VAL A 97 14.56 3.65 9.82
C VAL A 97 15.95 4.26 9.73
N GLU A 98 16.40 4.69 8.55
CA GLU A 98 17.66 5.40 8.37
C GLU A 98 17.72 6.66 9.25
N LYS A 99 16.64 7.45 9.24
CA LYS A 99 16.50 8.63 10.10
C LYS A 99 16.51 8.29 11.59
N MET A 100 15.83 7.22 11.98
CA MET A 100 15.75 6.76 13.39
C MET A 100 17.12 6.30 13.89
N LEU A 101 17.89 5.61 13.05
CA LEU A 101 19.22 5.09 13.39
C LEU A 101 20.34 6.14 13.19
N GLY A 102 20.05 7.26 12.54
CA GLY A 102 21.06 8.29 12.23
C GLY A 102 22.08 7.84 11.19
N ILE A 103 21.69 6.95 10.28
CA ILE A 103 22.54 6.38 9.23
C ILE A 103 22.06 6.79 7.83
N THR A 104 22.91 6.53 6.85
CA THR A 104 22.59 6.63 5.42
C THR A 104 22.55 5.24 4.79
N LYS A 105 22.01 5.15 3.59
CA LYS A 105 21.99 3.90 2.82
C LYS A 105 23.39 3.29 2.60
N GLU A 106 24.43 4.14 2.54
CA GLU A 106 25.81 3.70 2.36
C GLU A 106 26.41 3.01 3.58
N ASP A 107 25.84 3.22 4.75
CA ASP A 107 26.28 2.63 6.02
C ASP A 107 25.85 1.16 6.16
N ILE A 108 24.81 0.76 5.41
CA ILE A 108 24.24 -0.60 5.46
C ILE A 108 25.26 -1.60 4.89
N GLY A 109 25.61 -2.59 5.69
CA GLY A 109 26.65 -3.56 5.38
C GLY A 109 28.07 -3.10 5.72
N LYS A 110 28.25 -1.89 6.27
CA LYS A 110 29.55 -1.34 6.70
C LYS A 110 29.57 -1.05 8.20
N THR A 111 28.79 -0.07 8.64
CA THR A 111 28.69 0.34 10.06
C THR A 111 27.56 -0.37 10.79
N ILE A 112 26.54 -0.80 10.08
CA ILE A 112 25.45 -1.66 10.56
C ILE A 112 25.31 -2.86 9.63
N SER A 113 25.11 -4.04 10.19
CA SER A 113 24.88 -5.23 9.37
C SER A 113 23.51 -5.17 8.67
N VAL A 114 23.41 -5.82 7.51
CA VAL A 114 22.12 -5.95 6.78
C VAL A 114 21.06 -6.63 7.65
N ALA A 115 21.46 -7.58 8.51
CA ALA A 115 20.55 -8.29 9.39
C ALA A 115 19.95 -7.36 10.47
N GLU A 116 20.78 -6.52 11.10
CA GLU A 116 20.33 -5.54 12.10
C GLU A 116 19.44 -4.47 11.47
N TYR A 117 19.79 -3.98 10.29
CA TYR A 117 18.98 -3.04 9.54
C TYR A 117 17.60 -3.62 9.20
N ASN A 118 17.56 -4.84 8.66
CA ASN A 118 16.32 -5.52 8.34
C ASN A 118 15.47 -5.80 9.58
N ALA A 119 16.09 -6.12 10.73
CA ALA A 119 15.38 -6.30 12.00
C ALA A 119 14.73 -4.98 12.46
N ALA A 120 15.44 -3.85 12.33
CA ALA A 120 14.91 -2.53 12.63
C ALA A 120 13.73 -2.16 11.70
N CYS A 121 13.84 -2.42 10.39
CA CYS A 121 12.75 -2.21 9.43
C CYS A 121 11.51 -3.05 9.76
N ARG A 122 11.68 -4.33 10.07
CA ARG A 122 10.57 -5.21 10.48
C ARG A 122 9.87 -4.75 11.75
N LYS A 123 10.61 -4.19 12.69
CA LYS A 123 10.06 -3.65 13.94
C LYS A 123 9.29 -2.35 13.70
N ASP A 124 9.86 -1.43 12.92
CA ASP A 124 9.24 -0.11 12.68
C ASP A 124 7.99 -0.20 11.81
N VAL A 125 8.00 -1.04 10.77
CA VAL A 125 6.88 -1.13 9.81
C VAL A 125 5.58 -1.64 10.44
N MET A 126 5.64 -2.37 11.55
CA MET A 126 4.47 -2.90 12.26
C MET A 126 4.07 -2.06 13.50
N LYS A 127 4.68 -0.89 13.67
CA LYS A 127 4.58 -0.07 14.88
C LYS A 127 3.16 0.36 15.22
N PHE A 128 2.33 0.68 14.25
CA PHE A 128 0.98 1.21 14.42
C PHE A 128 -0.13 0.20 14.04
N THR A 129 0.18 -1.08 14.00
CA THR A 129 -0.83 -2.12 13.66
C THR A 129 -2.03 -2.09 14.60
N LYS A 130 -1.82 -1.80 15.88
CA LYS A 130 -2.91 -1.67 16.85
C LYS A 130 -3.87 -0.54 16.50
N GLU A 131 -3.36 0.64 16.19
CA GLU A 131 -4.13 1.82 15.82
C GLU A 131 -4.92 1.60 14.54
N TRP A 132 -4.33 0.91 13.57
CA TRP A 132 -5.00 0.51 12.33
C TRP A 132 -6.11 -0.51 12.57
N THR A 133 -5.88 -1.49 13.43
CA THR A 133 -6.88 -2.48 13.84
C THR A 133 -8.03 -1.81 14.59
N ASP A 134 -7.71 -0.95 15.56
CA ASP A 134 -8.70 -0.19 16.31
C ASP A 134 -9.57 0.69 15.40
N LEU A 135 -8.97 1.36 14.41
CA LEU A 135 -9.71 2.14 13.42
C LEU A 135 -10.62 1.24 12.58
N THR A 136 -10.12 0.09 12.10
CA THR A 136 -10.89 -0.86 11.31
C THR A 136 -12.16 -1.30 12.05
N HIS A 137 -12.03 -1.63 13.34
CA HIS A 137 -13.18 -1.98 14.18
C HIS A 137 -14.13 -0.79 14.41
N LYS A 138 -13.59 0.40 14.74
CA LYS A 138 -14.40 1.61 15.00
C LYS A 138 -15.24 2.04 13.80
N MET A 139 -14.72 1.91 12.60
CA MET A 139 -15.48 2.26 11.39
C MET A 139 -16.43 1.13 10.93
N GLY A 140 -16.38 -0.03 11.56
CA GLY A 140 -17.20 -1.19 11.19
C GLY A 140 -16.81 -1.79 9.86
N TYR A 141 -15.55 -1.67 9.46
CA TYR A 141 -15.01 -2.27 8.24
C TYR A 141 -14.87 -3.77 8.41
N TRP A 142 -15.58 -4.54 7.59
CA TRP A 142 -15.56 -5.99 7.64
C TRP A 142 -14.43 -6.54 6.78
N VAL A 143 -13.35 -6.92 7.42
CA VAL A 143 -12.17 -7.57 6.82
C VAL A 143 -11.57 -8.53 7.84
N ASP A 144 -11.11 -9.68 7.38
CA ASP A 144 -10.44 -10.68 8.23
C ASP A 144 -9.04 -10.18 8.60
N LEU A 145 -8.89 -9.88 9.90
CA LEU A 145 -7.64 -9.43 10.51
C LEU A 145 -6.91 -10.55 11.27
N ASP A 146 -7.52 -11.75 11.40
CA ASP A 146 -6.97 -12.85 12.20
C ASP A 146 -5.86 -13.58 11.44
N ASP A 147 -5.97 -13.67 10.10
CA ASP A 147 -4.92 -14.21 9.23
C ASP A 147 -4.58 -13.23 8.09
N PRO A 148 -3.99 -12.06 8.40
CA PRO A 148 -3.59 -11.10 7.39
C PRO A 148 -2.37 -11.61 6.61
N TYR A 149 -2.27 -11.27 5.33
CA TYR A 149 -1.01 -11.46 4.63
C TYR A 149 -0.04 -10.33 4.97
N ILE A 150 1.24 -10.66 5.13
CA ILE A 150 2.30 -9.71 5.44
C ILE A 150 3.34 -9.82 4.34
N THR A 151 3.66 -8.73 3.66
CA THR A 151 4.47 -8.80 2.43
C THR A 151 5.91 -9.23 2.68
N TYR A 152 6.47 -9.12 3.90
CA TYR A 152 7.77 -9.69 4.25
C TYR A 152 7.72 -11.17 4.72
N ASP A 153 6.53 -11.75 4.87
CA ASP A 153 6.40 -13.17 5.26
C ASP A 153 6.88 -14.07 4.10
N ASN A 154 7.66 -15.09 4.43
CA ASN A 154 8.16 -16.03 3.43
C ASN A 154 7.05 -16.70 2.63
N ARG A 155 5.92 -17.03 3.25
CA ARG A 155 4.75 -17.60 2.56
C ARG A 155 4.22 -16.69 1.45
N TYR A 156 4.19 -15.37 1.73
CA TYR A 156 3.81 -14.38 0.73
C TYR A 156 4.85 -14.29 -0.39
N ILE A 157 6.13 -14.16 -0.03
CA ILE A 157 7.23 -14.03 -0.97
C ILE A 157 7.33 -15.26 -1.89
N GLU A 158 7.24 -16.47 -1.34
CA GLU A 158 7.27 -17.71 -2.12
C GLU A 158 6.11 -17.81 -3.09
N THR A 159 4.89 -17.45 -2.65
CA THR A 159 3.69 -17.41 -3.49
C THR A 159 3.87 -16.41 -4.64
N LEU A 160 4.39 -15.21 -4.34
CA LEU A 160 4.66 -14.18 -5.34
C LEU A 160 5.69 -14.65 -6.37
N TRP A 161 6.78 -15.27 -5.92
CA TRP A 161 7.81 -15.81 -6.82
C TRP A 161 7.28 -16.95 -7.69
N TRP A 162 6.42 -17.79 -7.13
CA TRP A 162 5.76 -18.82 -7.92
C TRP A 162 4.88 -18.21 -9.03
N LEU A 163 4.10 -17.18 -8.72
CA LEU A 163 3.27 -16.45 -9.70
C LEU A 163 4.16 -15.80 -10.79
N LEU A 164 5.24 -15.12 -10.40
CA LEU A 164 6.19 -14.53 -11.36
C LEU A 164 6.82 -15.60 -12.26
N LYS A 165 7.15 -16.77 -11.72
CA LYS A 165 7.64 -17.90 -12.52
C LYS A 165 6.60 -18.38 -13.54
N GLN A 166 5.31 -18.41 -13.20
CA GLN A 166 4.26 -18.74 -14.16
C GLN A 166 4.18 -17.71 -15.30
N LEU A 167 4.31 -16.42 -14.98
CA LEU A 167 4.35 -15.36 -16.00
C LEU A 167 5.58 -15.46 -16.89
N TYR A 168 6.73 -15.73 -16.31
CA TYR A 168 7.98 -15.96 -17.05
C TYR A 168 7.85 -17.14 -18.02
N ASN A 169 7.32 -18.28 -17.56
CA ASN A 169 7.13 -19.47 -18.38
C ASN A 169 6.14 -19.24 -19.55
N LYS A 170 5.25 -18.27 -19.42
CA LYS A 170 4.32 -17.84 -20.48
C LYS A 170 4.93 -16.79 -21.43
N GLY A 171 6.18 -16.37 -21.22
CA GLY A 171 6.82 -15.31 -22.02
C GLY A 171 6.29 -13.89 -21.72
N LEU A 172 5.52 -13.72 -20.63
CA LEU A 172 4.93 -12.43 -20.25
C LEU A 172 5.85 -11.60 -19.34
N LEU A 173 6.89 -12.19 -18.77
CA LEU A 173 7.90 -11.53 -17.97
C LEU A 173 9.23 -11.58 -18.69
N TYR A 174 9.80 -10.43 -19.00
CA TYR A 174 11.07 -10.31 -19.74
C TYR A 174 11.91 -9.17 -19.15
N LYS A 175 13.22 -9.19 -19.44
CA LYS A 175 14.15 -8.11 -19.07
C LYS A 175 14.06 -6.99 -20.09
N GLY A 176 13.81 -5.78 -19.65
CA GLY A 176 13.70 -4.60 -20.52
C GLY A 176 14.34 -3.37 -19.89
N TYR A 177 14.28 -2.26 -20.62
CA TYR A 177 14.75 -0.94 -20.18
C TYR A 177 13.60 0.04 -20.16
N THR A 178 13.60 0.93 -19.17
CA THR A 178 12.64 2.04 -19.07
C THR A 178 13.34 3.29 -18.54
N ILE A 179 12.77 4.44 -18.84
CA ILE A 179 13.23 5.72 -18.27
C ILE A 179 12.44 5.93 -16.97
N GLN A 180 13.17 6.24 -15.90
CA GLN A 180 12.59 6.51 -14.60
C GLN A 180 13.28 7.72 -13.98
N PRO A 181 12.54 8.67 -13.36
CA PRO A 181 13.14 9.71 -12.55
C PRO A 181 13.96 9.11 -11.42
N TYR A 182 15.10 9.70 -11.14
CA TYR A 182 16.05 9.25 -10.11
C TYR A 182 16.27 10.35 -9.08
N SER A 183 16.21 10.00 -7.79
CA SER A 183 16.53 10.90 -6.70
C SER A 183 17.95 10.64 -6.19
N PRO A 184 18.91 11.54 -6.40
CA PRO A 184 20.25 11.38 -5.82
C PRO A 184 20.26 11.39 -4.29
N ALA A 185 19.33 12.15 -3.67
CA ALA A 185 19.21 12.23 -2.22
C ALA A 185 18.73 10.92 -1.59
N ALA A 186 17.80 10.22 -2.26
CA ALA A 186 17.31 8.92 -1.80
C ALA A 186 18.12 7.73 -2.39
N GLY A 187 19.02 7.99 -3.35
CA GLY A 187 19.84 6.98 -4.01
C GLY A 187 19.04 5.93 -4.79
N THR A 188 17.84 6.29 -5.27
CA THR A 188 16.93 5.34 -5.96
C THR A 188 16.07 6.00 -7.03
N GLY A 189 15.52 5.18 -7.92
CA GLY A 189 14.47 5.60 -8.84
C GLY A 189 13.16 5.90 -8.10
N LEU A 190 12.38 6.84 -8.62
CA LEU A 190 11.09 7.25 -8.06
C LEU A 190 9.94 6.67 -8.87
N SER A 191 8.92 6.16 -8.18
CA SER A 191 7.66 5.73 -8.78
C SER A 191 6.76 6.92 -9.13
N SER A 192 5.77 6.69 -10.00
CA SER A 192 4.76 7.71 -10.32
C SER A 192 3.97 8.15 -9.08
N HIS A 193 3.78 7.26 -8.11
CA HIS A 193 3.12 7.59 -6.84
C HIS A 193 3.92 8.60 -6.03
N GLU A 194 5.22 8.43 -5.93
CA GLU A 194 6.12 9.34 -5.20
C GLU A 194 6.20 10.71 -5.88
N LEU A 195 6.12 10.75 -7.22
CA LEU A 195 6.10 12.00 -7.99
C LEU A 195 4.77 12.77 -7.91
N ASN A 196 3.68 12.12 -7.50
CA ASN A 196 2.36 12.72 -7.37
C ASN A 196 2.03 13.20 -5.95
N GLN A 197 2.98 13.15 -5.02
CA GLN A 197 2.74 13.62 -3.66
C GLN A 197 2.63 15.16 -3.63
N PRO A 198 1.76 15.73 -2.79
CA PRO A 198 1.68 17.18 -2.61
C PRO A 198 3.04 17.79 -2.24
N GLY A 199 3.46 18.82 -2.96
CA GLY A 199 4.72 19.52 -2.70
C GLY A 199 5.98 18.84 -3.25
N CYS A 200 5.84 17.79 -4.09
CA CYS A 200 6.97 17.16 -4.78
C CYS A 200 7.66 18.11 -5.77
N TYR A 201 6.87 18.96 -6.42
CA TYR A 201 7.38 19.92 -7.39
C TYR A 201 7.56 21.29 -6.71
N ARG A 202 8.73 21.90 -6.92
CA ARG A 202 9.07 23.24 -6.43
C ARG A 202 9.82 23.97 -7.50
N ASP A 203 9.57 25.25 -7.63
CA ASP A 203 10.38 26.12 -8.49
C ASP A 203 11.77 26.29 -7.85
N VAL A 204 12.80 25.98 -8.61
CA VAL A 204 14.19 26.18 -8.24
C VAL A 204 14.89 27.05 -9.28
N LYS A 205 15.77 27.95 -8.85
CA LYS A 205 16.63 28.70 -9.74
C LYS A 205 17.91 27.89 -9.94
N ASP A 206 18.16 27.52 -11.18
CA ASP A 206 19.33 26.75 -11.57
C ASP A 206 20.06 27.41 -12.73
N THR A 207 21.32 27.04 -12.93
CA THR A 207 22.15 27.52 -14.03
C THR A 207 22.20 26.48 -15.13
N THR A 208 21.69 26.81 -16.31
CA THR A 208 21.80 25.97 -17.50
C THR A 208 22.88 26.50 -18.41
N VAL A 209 23.52 25.62 -19.16
CA VAL A 209 24.55 25.97 -20.16
C VAL A 209 24.09 25.44 -21.51
N ILE A 210 24.12 26.34 -22.50
CA ILE A 210 23.95 25.97 -23.90
C ILE A 210 25.33 26.04 -24.54
N GLY A 211 25.87 24.87 -24.90
CA GLY A 211 27.15 24.75 -25.60
C GLY A 211 26.94 24.73 -27.10
N GLN A 212 27.59 25.62 -27.84
CA GLN A 212 27.62 25.59 -29.30
C GLN A 212 28.90 24.88 -29.74
N PHE A 213 28.76 23.86 -30.56
CA PHE A 213 29.86 23.09 -31.11
C PHE A 213 29.89 23.24 -32.65
N LYS A 214 31.09 23.46 -33.17
CA LYS A 214 31.33 23.50 -34.62
C LYS A 214 31.75 22.12 -35.10
N MET A 215 31.07 21.60 -36.13
CA MET A 215 31.46 20.31 -36.73
C MET A 215 32.81 20.50 -37.48
N LYS A 216 33.76 19.63 -37.20
CA LYS A 216 35.11 19.70 -37.75
C LYS A 216 35.20 19.26 -39.22
N ASN A 217 34.43 18.27 -39.60
CA ASN A 217 34.39 17.73 -41.00
C ASN A 217 32.94 17.33 -41.31
N PRO A 218 32.06 18.32 -41.58
CA PRO A 218 30.68 18.00 -41.90
C PRO A 218 30.60 17.27 -43.26
N LYS A 219 29.75 16.27 -43.35
CA LYS A 219 29.40 15.67 -44.61
C LYS A 219 28.64 16.67 -45.49
N PRO A 220 28.65 16.57 -46.84
CA PRO A 220 27.94 17.50 -47.74
C PRO A 220 26.48 17.70 -47.37
N GLU A 221 25.78 16.65 -47.01
CA GLU A 221 24.37 16.71 -46.58
C GLU A 221 24.13 17.43 -45.24
N MET A 222 25.19 17.75 -44.50
CA MET A 222 25.18 18.46 -43.21
C MET A 222 25.65 19.91 -43.32
N ALA A 223 25.98 20.38 -44.53
CA ALA A 223 26.51 21.71 -44.72
C ALA A 223 25.57 22.86 -44.32
N GLU A 224 24.26 22.59 -44.29
CA GLU A 224 23.22 23.54 -43.89
C GLU A 224 22.96 23.57 -42.38
N TRP A 225 23.58 22.69 -41.59
CA TRP A 225 23.36 22.59 -40.13
C TRP A 225 24.17 23.62 -39.31
N GLY A 226 24.67 24.65 -39.94
CA GLY A 226 25.38 25.77 -39.36
C GLY A 226 26.87 25.47 -39.12
N THR A 227 27.65 26.24 -39.77
CA THR A 227 29.09 26.30 -39.56
C THR A 227 29.43 27.39 -38.54
#